data_51968ab37d3f4c153a80bfd965747fe2
#
_entry.id   51968ab37d3f4c153a80bfd965747fe2
#
_cell.length_a   1.000
_cell.length_b   1.000
_cell.length_c   1.000
_cell.angle_alpha   90.00
_cell.angle_beta   90.00
_cell.angle_gamma   90.00
#
_symmetry.space_group_name_H-M   'P 1'
#
loop_
_entity.id
_entity.type
_entity.pdbx_description
1 polymer ?
#
loop_
_entity_poly.entity_id
_entity_poly.type
_entity_poly.pdbx_seq_one_letter_code
_entity_poly.pdbx_strand_id
1 'polypeptide(L)'
;MIFLWIVPVVNGAFGNYLIPFYVGARDMAFPRLNAVAFWLIPPSGLMLVASYFVEGAAQAGWTAYPPLSITTPQSGQIIWIMSVLLLGGSSIFGGINFIATIIKLRRPGLKLMQLPMYCWAMLGTSLLVVLSTPVLAGTLILLSFDIVAHTGFFNPVLGGNLSLIHI
;
A
#
# COMPACT_ATOMS: atom_id res chain seq x y z
N MET A 1 -2.07 -12.12 -4.16
CA MET A 1 -0.66 -12.56 -4.09
C MET A 1 0.30 -11.39 -3.87
N ILE A 2 0.39 -10.41 -4.79
CA ILE A 2 1.38 -9.31 -4.68
C ILE A 2 1.19 -8.50 -3.39
N PHE A 3 0.03 -7.89 -3.21
CA PHE A 3 -0.22 -6.95 -2.11
C PHE A 3 -0.31 -7.58 -0.72
N LEU A 4 -0.84 -8.81 -0.60
CA LEU A 4 -1.02 -9.48 0.70
C LEU A 4 0.08 -10.44 1.08
N TRP A 5 0.89 -10.89 0.14
CA TRP A 5 1.92 -11.89 0.42
C TRP A 5 3.32 -11.34 0.17
N ILE A 6 3.64 -10.98 -1.08
CA ILE A 6 5.01 -10.59 -1.42
C ILE A 6 5.42 -9.30 -0.69
N VAL A 7 4.61 -8.25 -0.77
CA VAL A 7 4.95 -6.96 -0.16
C VAL A 7 5.01 -7.03 1.37
N PRO A 8 4.03 -7.60 2.10
CA PRO A 8 4.14 -7.73 3.55
C PRO A 8 5.29 -8.62 4.02
N VAL A 9 5.61 -9.69 3.30
CA VAL A 9 6.73 -10.57 3.68
C VAL A 9 8.07 -9.90 3.40
N VAL A 10 8.29 -9.39 2.18
CA VAL A 10 9.59 -8.83 1.78
C VAL A 10 9.87 -7.51 2.48
N ASN A 11 8.92 -6.58 2.48
CA ASN A 11 9.11 -5.29 3.13
C ASN A 11 8.77 -5.35 4.62
N GLY A 12 7.65 -5.94 4.99
CA GLY A 12 7.18 -5.98 6.37
C GLY A 12 8.02 -6.88 7.25
N ALA A 13 8.06 -8.19 6.98
CA ALA A 13 8.75 -9.14 7.85
C ALA A 13 10.27 -8.97 7.79
N PHE A 14 10.87 -9.08 6.60
CA PHE A 14 12.33 -8.95 6.46
C PHE A 14 12.82 -7.53 6.76
N GLY A 15 12.09 -6.48 6.38
CA GLY A 15 12.46 -5.10 6.68
C GLY A 15 12.52 -4.83 8.16
N ASN A 16 11.49 -5.22 8.92
CA ASN A 16 11.45 -5.03 10.37
C ASN A 16 12.51 -5.83 11.13
N TYR A 17 12.95 -6.96 10.59
CA TYR A 17 13.99 -7.76 11.20
C TYR A 17 15.40 -7.28 10.82
N LEU A 18 15.67 -7.10 9.53
CA LEU A 18 17.02 -6.83 9.04
C LEU A 18 17.48 -5.38 9.23
N ILE A 19 16.56 -4.40 9.10
CA ILE A 19 16.95 -2.99 9.20
C ILE A 19 17.52 -2.65 10.58
N PRO A 20 16.85 -2.93 11.71
CA PRO A 20 17.41 -2.68 13.05
C PRO A 20 18.74 -3.40 13.25
N PHE A 21 18.86 -4.63 12.78
CA PHE A 21 20.09 -5.40 12.86
C PHE A 21 21.26 -4.73 12.14
N TYR A 22 21.07 -4.32 10.87
CA TYR A 22 22.12 -3.66 10.09
C TYR A 22 22.47 -2.26 10.57
N VAL A 23 21.51 -1.53 11.08
CA VAL A 23 21.70 -0.17 11.61
C VAL A 23 22.30 -0.21 13.01
N GLY A 24 22.20 -1.36 13.72
CA GLY A 24 22.64 -1.54 15.09
C GLY A 24 21.68 -0.93 16.12
N ALA A 25 20.40 -0.79 15.75
CA ALA A 25 19.34 -0.36 16.65
C ALA A 25 18.72 -1.56 17.39
N ARG A 26 18.15 -1.30 18.57
CA ARG A 26 17.45 -2.34 19.36
C ARG A 26 16.06 -2.63 18.80
N ASP A 27 15.40 -1.64 18.20
CA ASP A 27 14.07 -1.71 17.64
C ASP A 27 13.89 -0.65 16.56
N MET A 28 12.73 -0.64 15.91
CA MET A 28 12.33 0.37 14.92
C MET A 28 12.12 1.73 15.60
N ALA A 29 12.22 2.83 14.81
CA ALA A 29 12.09 4.20 15.32
C ALA A 29 10.74 4.47 16.00
N PHE A 30 9.67 3.90 15.44
CA PHE A 30 8.31 4.07 15.95
C PHE A 30 7.62 2.71 16.16
N PRO A 31 7.84 2.03 17.33
CA PRO A 31 7.29 0.69 17.57
C PRO A 31 5.76 0.65 17.54
N ARG A 32 5.09 1.69 18.06
CA ARG A 32 3.61 1.78 18.03
C ARG A 32 3.07 1.92 16.61
N LEU A 33 3.72 2.73 15.78
CA LEU A 33 3.35 2.89 14.38
C LEU A 33 3.54 1.58 13.61
N ASN A 34 4.61 0.85 13.93
CA ASN A 34 4.87 -0.47 13.38
C ASN A 34 3.77 -1.48 13.74
N ALA A 35 3.31 -1.48 14.99
CA ALA A 35 2.20 -2.31 15.41
C ALA A 35 0.90 -1.97 14.67
N VAL A 36 0.59 -0.68 14.49
CA VAL A 36 -0.58 -0.24 13.70
C VAL A 36 -0.46 -0.71 12.25
N ALA A 37 0.71 -0.54 11.62
CA ALA A 37 0.95 -1.00 10.25
C ALA A 37 0.69 -2.52 10.13
N PHE A 38 1.16 -3.31 11.08
CA PHE A 38 0.92 -4.75 11.10
C PHE A 38 -0.58 -5.07 11.25
N TRP A 39 -1.28 -4.44 12.21
CA TRP A 39 -2.68 -4.72 12.49
C TRP A 39 -3.65 -4.27 11.39
N LEU A 40 -3.22 -3.47 10.44
CA LEU A 40 -4.00 -3.17 9.21
C LEU A 40 -4.00 -4.32 8.19
N ILE A 41 -3.00 -5.22 8.23
CA ILE A 41 -2.87 -6.32 7.27
C ILE A 41 -3.96 -7.40 7.46
N PRO A 42 -4.22 -7.94 8.69
CA PRO A 42 -5.24 -8.97 8.88
C PRO A 42 -6.65 -8.56 8.41
N PRO A 43 -7.21 -7.40 8.78
CA PRO A 43 -8.54 -7.01 8.30
C PRO A 43 -8.56 -6.79 6.80
N SER A 44 -7.49 -6.23 6.22
CA SER A 44 -7.37 -6.11 4.77
C SER A 44 -7.40 -7.48 4.08
N GLY A 45 -6.67 -8.46 4.62
CA GLY A 45 -6.68 -9.83 4.11
C GLY A 45 -8.06 -10.49 4.18
N LEU A 46 -8.75 -10.32 5.31
CA LEU A 46 -10.12 -10.81 5.48
C LEU A 46 -11.08 -10.16 4.48
N MET A 47 -10.98 -8.86 4.26
CA MET A 47 -11.81 -8.15 3.27
C MET A 47 -11.52 -8.65 1.85
N LEU A 48 -10.24 -8.88 1.50
CA LEU A 48 -9.91 -9.42 0.18
C LEU A 48 -10.51 -10.82 -0.02
N VAL A 49 -10.40 -11.69 0.97
CA VAL A 49 -11.01 -13.03 0.91
C VAL A 49 -12.53 -12.91 0.83
N ALA A 50 -13.14 -12.04 1.64
CA ALA A 50 -14.58 -11.81 1.61
C ALA A 50 -15.06 -11.31 0.24
N SER A 51 -14.26 -10.55 -0.50
CA SER A 51 -14.63 -10.05 -1.84
C SER A 51 -14.88 -11.17 -2.86
N TYR A 52 -14.34 -12.37 -2.65
CA TYR A 52 -14.60 -13.53 -3.52
C TYR A 52 -15.96 -14.22 -3.24
N PHE A 53 -16.52 -14.05 -2.04
CA PHE A 53 -17.79 -14.67 -1.64
C PHE A 53 -19.00 -13.77 -1.86
N VAL A 54 -18.79 -12.52 -2.23
CA VAL A 54 -19.85 -11.58 -2.54
C VAL A 54 -20.16 -11.63 -4.03
N GLU A 55 -21.44 -11.50 -4.41
CA GLU A 55 -21.84 -11.42 -5.81
C GLU A 55 -21.05 -10.32 -6.53
N GLY A 56 -20.40 -10.72 -7.62
CA GLY A 56 -19.57 -9.82 -8.40
C GLY A 56 -18.19 -9.58 -7.80
N ALA A 57 -17.43 -10.66 -7.53
CA ALA A 57 -16.02 -10.58 -7.21
C ALA A 57 -15.28 -9.60 -8.14
N ALA A 58 -14.24 -8.93 -7.64
CA ALA A 58 -13.45 -7.97 -8.41
C ALA A 58 -12.88 -8.60 -9.70
N GLN A 59 -13.47 -8.26 -10.84
CA GLN A 59 -13.13 -8.85 -12.16
C GLN A 59 -12.13 -8.01 -12.96
N ALA A 60 -11.87 -6.78 -12.52
CA ALA A 60 -11.01 -5.83 -13.23
C ALA A 60 -9.50 -6.09 -13.04
N GLY A 61 -9.12 -7.18 -12.36
CA GLY A 61 -7.73 -7.47 -12.03
C GLY A 61 -7.15 -6.51 -10.97
N TRP A 62 -5.84 -6.66 -10.70
CA TRP A 62 -5.18 -5.87 -9.65
C TRP A 62 -4.99 -4.39 -10.01
N THR A 63 -5.02 -4.05 -11.31
CA THR A 63 -4.89 -2.67 -11.81
C THR A 63 -6.19 -1.88 -11.76
N ALA A 64 -7.35 -2.58 -11.71
CA ALA A 64 -8.69 -2.00 -11.63
C ALA A 64 -8.97 -0.89 -12.67
N TYR A 65 -8.51 -1.07 -13.91
CA TYR A 65 -8.71 -0.06 -14.96
C TYR A 65 -10.18 0.15 -15.33
N PRO A 66 -10.66 1.41 -15.35
CA PRO A 66 -11.90 1.77 -16.03
C PRO A 66 -11.78 1.56 -17.57
N PRO A 67 -12.88 1.25 -18.30
CA PRO A 67 -14.26 1.18 -17.80
C PRO A 67 -14.62 -0.15 -17.13
N LEU A 68 -13.77 -1.20 -17.22
CA LEU A 68 -14.08 -2.53 -16.71
C LEU A 68 -14.42 -2.52 -15.20
N SER A 69 -13.65 -1.78 -14.40
CA SER A 69 -13.87 -1.68 -12.95
C SER A 69 -15.17 -0.98 -12.55
N ILE A 70 -15.79 -0.21 -13.47
CA ILE A 70 -17.05 0.50 -13.25
C ILE A 70 -18.25 -0.35 -13.74
N THR A 71 -18.05 -1.16 -14.78
CA THR A 71 -19.11 -1.96 -15.42
C THR A 71 -19.31 -3.32 -14.78
N THR A 72 -18.35 -3.83 -14.00
CA THR A 72 -18.46 -5.09 -13.28
C THR A 72 -19.40 -4.96 -12.06
N PRO A 73 -19.96 -6.07 -11.55
CA PRO A 73 -20.74 -6.05 -10.33
C PRO A 73 -20.00 -5.37 -9.18
N GLN A 74 -20.67 -4.42 -8.54
CA GLN A 74 -20.01 -3.36 -7.76
C GLN A 74 -19.54 -3.79 -6.37
N SER A 75 -20.23 -4.74 -5.74
CA SER A 75 -20.02 -5.09 -4.32
C SER A 75 -18.62 -5.66 -4.06
N GLY A 76 -18.19 -6.64 -4.85
CA GLY A 76 -16.86 -7.25 -4.68
C GLY A 76 -15.72 -6.29 -5.01
N GLN A 77 -15.91 -5.40 -6.01
CA GLN A 77 -14.93 -4.38 -6.38
C GLN A 77 -14.71 -3.35 -5.27
N ILE A 78 -15.77 -2.91 -4.59
CA ILE A 78 -15.68 -1.97 -3.46
C ILE A 78 -14.91 -2.61 -2.30
N ILE A 79 -15.23 -3.85 -1.93
CA ILE A 79 -14.56 -4.56 -0.85
C ILE A 79 -13.07 -4.73 -1.17
N TRP A 80 -12.73 -5.05 -2.43
CA TRP A 80 -11.37 -5.13 -2.91
C TRP A 80 -10.64 -3.78 -2.78
N ILE A 81 -11.25 -2.66 -3.19
CA ILE A 81 -10.69 -1.32 -3.07
C ILE A 81 -10.41 -0.99 -1.60
N MET A 82 -11.36 -1.25 -0.69
CA MET A 82 -11.19 -1.01 0.74
C MET A 82 -10.03 -1.84 1.33
N SER A 83 -9.90 -3.09 0.89
CA SER A 83 -8.75 -3.93 1.27
C SER A 83 -7.42 -3.30 0.84
N VAL A 84 -7.31 -2.86 -0.42
CA VAL A 84 -6.09 -2.25 -0.94
C VAL A 84 -5.78 -0.91 -0.27
N LEU A 85 -6.79 -0.11 0.07
CA LEU A 85 -6.61 1.15 0.83
C LEU A 85 -6.02 0.90 2.22
N LEU A 86 -6.50 -0.12 2.94
CA LEU A 86 -5.94 -0.51 4.24
C LEU A 86 -4.48 -0.96 4.12
N LEU A 87 -4.15 -1.74 3.09
CA LEU A 87 -2.77 -2.15 2.80
C LEU A 87 -1.88 -0.96 2.43
N GLY A 88 -2.41 -0.02 1.66
CA GLY A 88 -1.73 1.23 1.33
C GLY A 88 -1.38 2.02 2.59
N GLY A 89 -2.32 2.19 3.51
CA GLY A 89 -2.09 2.80 4.81
C GLY A 89 -0.99 2.09 5.62
N SER A 90 -1.05 0.77 5.70
CA SER A 90 0.00 -0.05 6.32
C SER A 90 1.38 0.21 5.70
N SER A 91 1.45 0.25 4.38
CA SER A 91 2.70 0.47 3.64
C SER A 91 3.30 1.86 3.87
N ILE A 92 2.47 2.90 3.95
CA ILE A 92 2.91 4.27 4.27
C ILE A 92 3.51 4.30 5.68
N PHE A 93 2.83 3.74 6.67
CA PHE A 93 3.32 3.72 8.05
C PHE A 93 4.62 2.94 8.18
N GLY A 94 4.73 1.79 7.53
CA GLY A 94 5.97 1.01 7.46
C GLY A 94 7.09 1.77 6.78
N GLY A 95 6.82 2.42 5.65
CA GLY A 95 7.79 3.22 4.90
C GLY A 95 8.37 4.38 5.72
N ILE A 96 7.51 5.15 6.40
CA ILE A 96 7.94 6.23 7.31
C ILE A 96 8.83 5.68 8.41
N ASN A 97 8.46 4.53 8.98
CA ASN A 97 9.22 3.91 10.05
C ASN A 97 10.60 3.42 9.58
N PHE A 98 10.70 2.82 8.40
CA PHE A 98 11.98 2.41 7.82
C PHE A 98 12.89 3.60 7.53
N ILE A 99 12.36 4.65 6.92
CA ILE A 99 13.13 5.89 6.64
C ILE A 99 13.68 6.46 7.95
N ALA A 100 12.83 6.62 8.97
CA ALA A 100 13.23 7.17 10.25
C ALA A 100 14.28 6.29 10.96
N THR A 101 14.12 4.96 10.92
CA THR A 101 15.06 4.01 11.52
C THR A 101 16.43 4.08 10.84
N ILE A 102 16.46 4.03 9.51
CA ILE A 102 17.72 4.06 8.74
C ILE A 102 18.44 5.41 8.91
N ILE A 103 17.71 6.52 8.98
CA ILE A 103 18.32 7.84 9.06
C ILE A 103 18.74 8.19 10.49
N LYS A 104 17.86 7.96 11.49
CA LYS A 104 18.04 8.49 12.86
C LYS A 104 18.65 7.51 13.84
N LEU A 105 18.42 6.20 13.70
CA LEU A 105 18.82 5.20 14.69
C LEU A 105 20.11 4.46 14.32
N ARG A 106 20.92 5.00 13.44
CA ARG A 106 22.22 4.42 13.13
C ARG A 106 23.14 4.46 14.34
N ARG A 107 23.88 3.38 14.54
CA ARG A 107 24.92 3.27 15.55
C ARG A 107 25.92 4.43 15.44
N PRO A 108 26.36 5.04 16.54
CA PRO A 108 27.39 6.08 16.51
C PRO A 108 28.63 5.61 15.73
N GLY A 109 29.09 6.43 14.79
CA GLY A 109 30.23 6.12 13.89
C GLY A 109 29.85 5.42 12.58
N LEU A 110 28.63 4.89 12.42
CA LEU A 110 28.20 4.27 11.18
C LEU A 110 27.70 5.32 10.19
N LYS A 111 28.47 5.55 9.12
CA LYS A 111 28.10 6.47 8.04
C LYS A 111 27.05 5.83 7.14
N LEU A 112 26.21 6.66 6.50
CA LEU A 112 25.17 6.19 5.58
C LEU A 112 25.73 5.32 4.45
N MET A 113 26.88 5.70 3.89
CA MET A 113 27.55 4.96 2.81
C MET A 113 28.16 3.62 3.23
N GLN A 114 28.25 3.34 4.52
CA GLN A 114 28.75 2.06 5.05
C GLN A 114 27.63 1.04 5.28
N LEU A 115 26.36 1.44 5.06
CA LEU A 115 25.22 0.55 5.18
C LEU A 115 25.22 -0.47 4.04
N PRO A 116 24.77 -1.72 4.32
CA PRO A 116 24.62 -2.74 3.30
C PRO A 116 23.61 -2.32 2.23
N MET A 117 23.75 -2.88 1.02
CA MET A 117 22.89 -2.61 -0.13
C MET A 117 21.39 -2.79 0.19
N TYR A 118 21.08 -3.73 1.08
CA TYR A 118 19.71 -3.96 1.54
C TYR A 118 19.08 -2.70 2.18
N CYS A 119 19.82 -2.00 3.07
CA CYS A 119 19.30 -0.78 3.69
C CYS A 119 19.08 0.34 2.67
N TRP A 120 19.92 0.44 1.64
CA TRP A 120 19.73 1.39 0.55
C TRP A 120 18.52 1.05 -0.32
N ALA A 121 18.35 -0.23 -0.66
CA ALA A 121 17.17 -0.70 -1.39
C ALA A 121 15.89 -0.41 -0.60
N MET A 122 15.88 -0.71 0.70
CA MET A 122 14.72 -0.44 1.57
C MET A 122 14.46 1.05 1.76
N LEU A 123 15.50 1.89 1.83
CA LEU A 123 15.34 3.34 1.90
C LEU A 123 14.70 3.89 0.61
N GLY A 124 15.22 3.48 -0.55
CA GLY A 124 14.66 3.87 -1.85
C GLY A 124 13.22 3.39 -2.03
N THR A 125 12.94 2.12 -1.73
CA THR A 125 11.58 1.55 -1.79
C THR A 125 10.63 2.31 -0.86
N SER A 126 11.05 2.60 0.37
CA SER A 126 10.22 3.32 1.35
C SER A 126 9.90 4.74 0.91
N LEU A 127 10.86 5.45 0.32
CA LEU A 127 10.62 6.79 -0.25
C LEU A 127 9.60 6.72 -1.39
N LEU A 128 9.76 5.78 -2.32
CA LEU A 128 8.83 5.59 -3.43
C LEU A 128 7.43 5.22 -2.93
N VAL A 129 7.31 4.32 -1.96
CA VAL A 129 6.02 3.92 -1.38
C VAL A 129 5.32 5.10 -0.72
N VAL A 130 6.02 5.88 0.09
CA VAL A 130 5.43 7.03 0.78
C VAL A 130 4.95 8.11 -0.21
N LEU A 131 5.61 8.25 -1.35
CA LEU A 131 5.21 9.22 -2.38
C LEU A 131 4.11 8.69 -3.30
N SER A 132 4.21 7.43 -3.76
CA SER A 132 3.28 6.87 -4.76
C SER A 132 1.97 6.36 -4.16
N THR A 133 1.99 5.82 -2.94
CA THR A 133 0.80 5.20 -2.35
C THR A 133 -0.34 6.20 -2.10
N PRO A 134 -0.11 7.45 -1.65
CA PRO A 134 -1.19 8.44 -1.53
C PRO A 134 -1.86 8.76 -2.87
N VAL A 135 -1.11 8.80 -3.97
CA VAL A 135 -1.64 9.04 -5.32
C VAL A 135 -2.53 7.87 -5.73
N LEU A 136 -2.05 6.63 -5.56
CA LEU A 136 -2.84 5.43 -5.80
C LEU A 136 -4.11 5.41 -4.93
N ALA A 137 -4.00 5.76 -3.64
CA ALA A 137 -5.15 5.83 -2.75
C ALA A 137 -6.18 6.87 -3.22
N GLY A 138 -5.73 8.02 -3.70
CA GLY A 138 -6.59 9.06 -4.27
C GLY A 138 -7.39 8.55 -5.47
N THR A 139 -6.74 7.88 -6.42
CA THR A 139 -7.42 7.30 -7.59
C THR A 139 -8.41 6.19 -7.21
N LEU A 140 -8.08 5.34 -6.24
CA LEU A 140 -8.99 4.31 -5.74
C LEU A 140 -10.20 4.89 -5.00
N ILE A 141 -10.03 6.00 -4.28
CA ILE A 141 -11.12 6.73 -3.63
C ILE A 141 -12.05 7.33 -4.69
N LEU A 142 -11.52 7.99 -5.73
CA LEU A 142 -12.31 8.50 -6.84
C LEU A 142 -13.08 7.38 -7.55
N LEU A 143 -12.44 6.23 -7.77
CA LEU A 143 -13.09 5.06 -8.34
C LEU A 143 -14.23 4.54 -7.44
N SER A 144 -14.04 4.57 -6.11
CA SER A 144 -15.11 4.21 -5.17
C SER A 144 -16.32 5.15 -5.27
N PHE A 145 -16.09 6.44 -5.43
CA PHE A 145 -17.17 7.41 -5.66
C PHE A 145 -17.90 7.16 -6.97
N ASP A 146 -17.19 6.82 -8.05
CA ASP A 146 -17.85 6.46 -9.33
C ASP A 146 -18.74 5.24 -9.19
N ILE A 147 -18.32 4.23 -8.40
CA ILE A 147 -19.07 3.02 -8.18
C ILE A 147 -20.28 3.27 -7.26
N VAL A 148 -20.11 3.99 -6.14
CA VAL A 148 -21.16 4.15 -5.12
C VAL A 148 -22.10 5.32 -5.42
N ALA A 149 -21.53 6.45 -5.82
CA ALA A 149 -22.26 7.71 -5.98
C ALA A 149 -22.54 8.06 -7.46
N HIS A 150 -22.08 7.23 -8.42
CA HIS A 150 -22.22 7.46 -9.86
C HIS A 150 -21.73 8.85 -10.31
N THR A 151 -20.61 9.30 -9.76
CA THR A 151 -20.08 10.66 -9.98
C THR A 151 -19.54 10.87 -11.39
N GLY A 152 -19.06 9.82 -12.06
CA GLY A 152 -18.63 9.87 -13.46
C GLY A 152 -17.21 10.42 -13.66
N PHE A 153 -16.31 10.38 -12.68
CA PHE A 153 -14.92 10.82 -12.84
C PHE A 153 -14.18 10.07 -13.95
N PHE A 154 -14.41 8.77 -14.06
CA PHE A 154 -13.78 7.90 -15.06
C PHE A 154 -14.74 7.48 -16.19
N ASN A 155 -15.98 7.97 -16.21
CA ASN A 155 -16.95 7.63 -17.24
C ASN A 155 -16.99 8.71 -18.32
N PRO A 156 -16.48 8.44 -19.56
CA PRO A 156 -16.47 9.42 -20.64
C PRO A 156 -17.86 9.89 -21.06
N VAL A 157 -18.88 9.03 -20.91
CA VAL A 157 -20.28 9.36 -21.27
C VAL A 157 -20.85 10.45 -20.38
N LEU A 158 -20.37 10.54 -19.12
CA LEU A 158 -20.77 11.55 -18.16
C LEU A 158 -19.81 12.76 -18.10
N GLY A 159 -18.87 12.84 -19.06
CA GLY A 159 -17.90 13.94 -19.13
C GLY A 159 -16.62 13.69 -18.32
N GLY A 160 -16.43 12.46 -17.83
CA GLY A 160 -15.22 12.07 -17.11
C GLY A 160 -14.00 11.89 -18.03
N ASN A 161 -12.82 11.87 -17.41
CA ASN A 161 -11.56 11.75 -18.12
C ASN A 161 -10.81 10.48 -17.71
N LEU A 162 -10.65 9.55 -18.67
CA LEU A 162 -9.88 8.31 -18.45
C LEU A 162 -8.38 8.57 -18.18
N SER A 163 -7.84 9.73 -18.57
CA SER A 163 -6.43 10.05 -18.31
C SER A 163 -6.10 10.24 -16.83
N LEU A 164 -7.10 10.40 -15.96
CA LEU A 164 -6.93 10.44 -14.50
C LEU A 164 -6.33 9.14 -13.92
N ILE A 165 -6.35 8.05 -14.69
CA ILE A 165 -5.71 6.78 -14.29
C ILE A 165 -4.18 6.88 -14.31
N HIS A 166 -3.64 7.78 -15.11
CA HIS A 166 -2.19 7.92 -15.33
C HIS A 166 -1.55 8.97 -14.42
N ILE A 167 -2.27 9.46 -13.41
CA ILE A 167 -1.72 10.30 -12.35
C ILE A 167 -1.02 9.41 -11.34
#